data_604565599b1ac722ae5c88a0e30358cf
#
_entry.id   604565599b1ac722ae5c88a0e30358cf
#
_cell.length_a   1.000
_cell.length_b   1.000
_cell.length_c   1.000
_cell.angle_alpha   90.00
_cell.angle_beta   90.00
_cell.angle_gamma   90.00
#
_symmetry.space_group_name_H-M   'P 1'
#
loop_
_entity.id
_entity.type
_entity.pdbx_description
1 polymer ?
#
loop_
_entity_poly.entity_id
_entity_poly.type
_entity_poly.pdbx_seq_one_letter_code
_entity_poly.pdbx_strand_id
1 'polypeptide(L)'
;KGVEFQVNVRIKVCPFYLERKAAEWNIKKTNYCSRYISSIEYIREEDSVCISVTAPDHLYLTNNYIVTHNTLESIATINKAGAFPCLVICPNTVKINWQREWHKFTDKKAMVLTDSVRTSWPFFWQTGMNHVFIVKYESLRKYFVRRINKSEKWTLKDVEFHNTIKLFKSVIIDESHKVKSTATQQSKFCKGITAGKEWIILLTGTPVVNKPNDLICQLAIMDRMNDL
;
A
#
# COMPACT_ATOMS: atom_id res chain seq x y z
N LYS A 1 23.35 -41.92 1.81
CA LYS A 1 24.24 -40.74 1.94
C LYS A 1 23.36 -39.53 1.81
N GLY A 2 23.13 -38.83 2.93
CA GLY A 2 22.40 -37.57 2.93
C GLY A 2 23.29 -36.44 2.39
N VAL A 3 22.68 -35.49 1.68
CA VAL A 3 23.35 -34.28 1.25
C VAL A 3 23.23 -33.28 2.39
N GLU A 4 24.35 -32.78 2.90
CA GLU A 4 24.42 -31.81 3.96
C GLU A 4 24.48 -30.42 3.34
N PHE A 5 23.55 -29.55 3.75
CA PHE A 5 23.55 -28.16 3.31
C PHE A 5 23.99 -27.25 4.45
N GLN A 6 24.99 -26.43 4.23
CA GLN A 6 25.38 -25.39 5.17
C GLN A 6 24.67 -24.08 4.81
N VAL A 7 23.86 -23.59 5.75
CA VAL A 7 23.16 -22.31 5.60
C VAL A 7 23.77 -21.30 6.56
N ASN A 8 24.35 -20.23 6.02
CA ASN A 8 24.86 -19.13 6.80
C ASN A 8 23.80 -18.03 6.92
N VAL A 9 23.26 -17.82 8.15
CA VAL A 9 22.23 -16.83 8.41
C VAL A 9 22.81 -15.75 9.34
N ARG A 10 22.67 -14.49 8.95
CA ARG A 10 23.05 -13.33 9.79
C ARG A 10 21.79 -12.64 10.29
N ILE A 11 21.41 -12.88 11.53
CA ILE A 11 20.26 -12.27 12.18
C ILE A 11 20.66 -11.73 13.57
N LYS A 12 19.88 -10.75 14.06
CA LYS A 12 20.18 -10.12 15.37
C LYS A 12 19.54 -10.85 16.56
N VAL A 13 18.53 -11.66 16.31
CA VAL A 13 17.80 -12.40 17.35
C VAL A 13 18.20 -13.86 17.25
N CYS A 14 18.42 -14.51 18.39
CA CYS A 14 18.76 -15.92 18.42
C CYS A 14 17.66 -16.77 17.75
N PRO A 15 17.95 -17.49 16.68
CA PRO A 15 16.95 -18.28 15.95
C PRO A 15 16.72 -19.67 16.54
N PHE A 16 17.44 -20.00 17.61
CA PHE A 16 17.43 -21.34 18.15
C PHE A 16 16.55 -21.47 19.40
N TYR A 17 15.61 -22.40 19.35
CA TYR A 17 14.78 -22.77 20.51
C TYR A 17 15.51 -23.70 21.49
N LEU A 18 16.54 -24.43 21.03
CA LEU A 18 17.30 -25.33 21.88
C LEU A 18 18.31 -24.54 22.70
N GLU A 19 18.21 -24.58 24.01
CA GLU A 19 19.07 -23.84 24.97
C GLU A 19 20.58 -24.00 24.67
N ARG A 20 21.03 -25.22 24.41
CA ARG A 20 22.43 -25.50 24.05
C ARG A 20 22.90 -24.73 22.81
N LYS A 21 22.02 -24.59 21.79
CA LYS A 21 22.31 -23.84 20.56
C LYS A 21 22.19 -22.34 20.76
N ALA A 22 21.25 -21.91 21.62
CA ALA A 22 21.10 -20.53 21.99
C ALA A 22 22.30 -20.01 22.79
N ALA A 23 22.89 -20.83 23.66
CA ALA A 23 24.08 -20.48 24.44
C ALA A 23 25.35 -20.30 23.57
N GLU A 24 25.42 -21.00 22.44
CA GLU A 24 26.51 -20.84 21.46
C GLU A 24 26.31 -19.63 20.51
N TRP A 25 25.13 -19.01 20.59
CA TRP A 25 24.80 -17.86 19.75
C TRP A 25 25.56 -16.60 20.18
N ASN A 26 26.58 -16.24 19.44
CA ASN A 26 27.37 -15.05 19.71
C ASN A 26 26.91 -13.89 18.82
N ILE A 27 26.23 -12.90 19.42
CA ILE A 27 25.78 -11.71 18.73
C ILE A 27 27.01 -10.82 18.45
N LYS A 28 27.72 -11.08 17.36
CA LYS A 28 28.63 -10.09 16.82
C LYS A 28 27.80 -8.91 16.32
N LYS A 29 28.13 -7.70 16.77
CA LYS A 29 27.60 -6.45 16.20
C LYS A 29 27.88 -6.44 14.69
N THR A 30 26.97 -6.94 13.90
CA THR A 30 27.06 -6.92 12.45
C THR A 30 26.27 -5.74 11.94
N ASN A 31 26.91 -4.96 11.05
CA ASN A 31 26.19 -3.97 10.24
C ASN A 31 25.01 -4.67 9.55
N TYR A 32 23.87 -3.98 9.46
CA TYR A 32 22.71 -4.52 8.77
C TYR A 32 23.08 -4.91 7.35
N CYS A 33 22.85 -6.17 6.97
CA CYS A 33 22.87 -6.55 5.57
C CYS A 33 21.67 -5.90 4.89
N SER A 34 21.86 -4.75 4.30
CA SER A 34 20.86 -4.14 3.41
C SER A 34 21.01 -4.79 2.04
N ARG A 35 19.87 -5.14 1.43
CA ARG A 35 19.80 -5.49 0.02
C ARG A 35 19.11 -4.35 -0.72
N TYR A 36 19.58 -4.08 -1.92
CA TYR A 36 19.03 -3.05 -2.79
C TYR A 36 18.44 -3.69 -4.02
N ILE A 37 17.32 -3.17 -4.50
CA ILE A 37 16.75 -3.55 -5.79
C ILE A 37 17.66 -2.92 -6.86
N SER A 38 18.39 -3.75 -7.60
CA SER A 38 19.31 -3.29 -8.65
C SER A 38 18.59 -3.06 -9.98
N SER A 39 17.62 -3.89 -10.30
CA SER A 39 16.80 -3.75 -11.51
C SER A 39 15.41 -4.33 -11.27
N ILE A 40 14.43 -3.82 -12.03
CA ILE A 40 13.08 -4.38 -12.13
C ILE A 40 12.81 -4.49 -13.62
N GLU A 41 12.60 -5.72 -14.10
CA GLU A 41 12.34 -6.01 -15.51
C GLU A 41 10.96 -6.62 -15.65
N TYR A 42 10.25 -6.21 -16.71
CA TYR A 42 9.01 -6.90 -17.08
C TYR A 42 9.35 -8.29 -17.58
N ILE A 43 8.73 -9.31 -17.02
CA ILE A 43 8.92 -10.69 -17.44
C ILE A 43 7.68 -11.16 -18.22
N ARG A 44 6.51 -11.09 -17.59
CA ARG A 44 5.23 -11.51 -18.15
C ARG A 44 4.06 -11.14 -17.24
N GLU A 45 2.86 -11.21 -17.76
CA GLU A 45 1.65 -11.23 -16.95
C GLU A 45 1.40 -12.64 -16.46
N GLU A 46 1.14 -12.79 -15.17
CA GLU A 46 0.85 -14.07 -14.52
C GLU A 46 -0.21 -13.87 -13.46
N ASP A 47 -0.99 -14.92 -13.21
CA ASP A 47 -1.94 -14.94 -12.11
C ASP A 47 -1.19 -14.77 -10.79
N SER A 48 -1.61 -13.80 -9.99
CA SER A 48 -0.98 -13.48 -8.73
C SER A 48 -1.80 -14.01 -7.55
N VAL A 49 -1.12 -14.57 -6.57
CA VAL A 49 -1.73 -15.01 -5.31
C VAL A 49 -1.40 -14.00 -4.21
N CYS A 50 -2.44 -13.52 -3.52
CA CYS A 50 -2.25 -12.69 -2.34
C CYS A 50 -1.81 -13.57 -1.17
N ILE A 51 -0.66 -13.26 -0.58
CA ILE A 51 -0.12 -13.96 0.58
C ILE A 51 -0.55 -13.23 1.85
N SER A 52 -1.25 -13.94 2.74
CA SER A 52 -1.52 -13.49 4.11
C SER A 52 -0.68 -14.31 5.07
N VAL A 53 0.02 -13.63 5.97
CA VAL A 53 0.81 -14.27 7.02
C VAL A 53 0.26 -13.92 8.39
N THR A 54 0.27 -14.89 9.30
CA THR A 54 -0.23 -14.75 10.68
C THR A 54 0.79 -14.11 11.62
N ALA A 55 2.01 -13.83 11.14
CA ALA A 55 3.03 -13.16 11.93
C ALA A 55 2.54 -11.76 12.35
N PRO A 56 2.79 -11.33 13.62
CA PRO A 56 2.32 -10.04 14.12
C PRO A 56 2.85 -8.82 13.35
N ASP A 57 3.99 -8.98 12.68
CA ASP A 57 4.63 -7.96 11.84
C ASP A 57 4.22 -8.04 10.37
N HIS A 58 3.42 -9.05 10.01
CA HIS A 58 2.95 -9.32 8.64
C HIS A 58 4.07 -9.43 7.59
N LEU A 59 5.30 -9.67 8.02
CA LEU A 59 6.45 -9.85 7.14
C LEU A 59 6.48 -11.29 6.62
N TYR A 60 6.90 -11.46 5.37
CA TYR A 60 7.15 -12.76 4.78
C TYR A 60 8.47 -12.77 4.00
N LEU A 61 8.96 -13.97 3.72
CA LEU A 61 10.18 -14.17 2.95
C LEU A 61 9.82 -14.50 1.50
N THR A 62 10.41 -13.75 0.59
CA THR A 62 10.39 -14.08 -0.84
C THR A 62 11.57 -14.96 -1.22
N ASN A 63 11.67 -15.30 -2.49
CA ASN A 63 12.85 -15.96 -3.03
C ASN A 63 14.13 -15.22 -2.64
N ASN A 64 15.19 -15.97 -2.38
CA ASN A 64 16.47 -15.45 -1.86
C ASN A 64 16.39 -14.87 -0.43
N TYR A 65 15.41 -15.29 0.36
CA TYR A 65 15.24 -14.91 1.77
C TYR A 65 15.14 -13.39 1.98
N ILE A 66 14.54 -12.69 1.04
CA ILE A 66 14.25 -11.27 1.20
C ILE A 66 13.02 -11.13 2.08
N VAL A 67 13.17 -10.49 3.23
CA VAL A 67 12.04 -10.10 4.09
C VAL A 67 11.34 -8.92 3.43
N THR A 68 10.07 -9.07 3.09
CA THR A 68 9.30 -8.03 2.42
C THR A 68 7.93 -7.86 3.06
N HIS A 69 7.29 -6.78 2.67
CA HIS A 69 5.93 -6.41 3.02
C HIS A 69 5.26 -5.84 1.77
N ASN A 70 3.96 -5.99 1.63
CA ASN A 70 3.19 -5.50 0.49
C ASN A 70 3.37 -3.99 0.21
N THR A 71 3.72 -3.20 1.24
CA THR A 71 4.06 -1.77 1.10
C THR A 71 5.23 -1.55 0.15
N LEU A 72 6.33 -2.31 0.31
CA LEU A 72 7.52 -2.16 -0.54
C LEU A 72 7.24 -2.53 -1.99
N GLU A 73 6.47 -3.59 -2.22
CA GLU A 73 6.08 -4.03 -3.56
C GLU A 73 5.26 -2.96 -4.28
N SER A 74 4.30 -2.34 -3.58
CA SER A 74 3.48 -1.27 -4.15
C SER A 74 4.30 0.00 -4.46
N ILE A 75 5.24 0.37 -3.59
CA ILE A 75 6.18 1.47 -3.81
C ILE A 75 7.03 1.21 -5.06
N ALA A 76 7.62 0.00 -5.16
CA ALA A 76 8.46 -0.39 -6.28
C ALA A 76 7.67 -0.39 -7.60
N THR A 77 6.45 -0.91 -7.60
CA THR A 77 5.56 -0.94 -8.77
C THR A 77 5.25 0.46 -9.28
N ILE A 78 4.76 1.36 -8.42
CA ILE A 78 4.43 2.72 -8.81
C ILE A 78 5.67 3.51 -9.24
N ASN A 79 6.78 3.33 -8.55
CA ASN A 79 8.04 3.99 -8.90
C ASN A 79 8.55 3.53 -10.28
N LYS A 80 8.52 2.22 -10.55
CA LYS A 80 8.90 1.64 -11.86
C LYS A 80 7.99 2.12 -12.98
N ALA A 81 6.67 2.14 -12.75
CA ALA A 81 5.69 2.61 -13.72
C ALA A 81 5.75 4.12 -13.98
N GLY A 82 6.43 4.89 -13.13
CA GLY A 82 6.41 6.36 -13.19
C GLY A 82 5.00 6.96 -13.03
N ALA A 83 4.12 6.25 -12.32
CA ALA A 83 2.70 6.57 -12.23
C ALA A 83 2.40 7.66 -11.17
N PHE A 84 2.97 8.85 -11.36
CA PHE A 84 2.84 10.00 -10.48
C PHE A 84 1.95 11.08 -11.07
N PRO A 85 1.28 11.91 -10.19
CA PRO A 85 1.27 11.82 -8.73
C PRO A 85 0.50 10.61 -8.22
N CYS A 86 0.99 10.01 -7.14
CA CYS A 86 0.39 8.88 -6.46
C CYS A 86 -0.36 9.32 -5.21
N LEU A 87 -1.58 8.81 -5.01
CA LEU A 87 -2.32 8.97 -3.77
C LEU A 87 -2.26 7.69 -2.95
N VAL A 88 -1.83 7.77 -1.70
CA VAL A 88 -1.87 6.68 -0.72
C VAL A 88 -3.00 6.94 0.27
N ILE A 89 -3.99 6.06 0.31
CA ILE A 89 -5.09 6.09 1.29
C ILE A 89 -4.81 4.99 2.32
N CYS A 90 -4.60 5.37 3.56
CA CYS A 90 -4.18 4.44 4.60
C CYS A 90 -4.80 4.76 5.98
N PRO A 91 -4.71 3.85 6.95
CA PRO A 91 -5.06 4.14 8.34
C PRO A 91 -4.23 5.28 8.92
N ASN A 92 -4.81 6.02 9.87
CA ASN A 92 -4.15 7.17 10.50
C ASN A 92 -2.79 6.82 11.13
N THR A 93 -2.68 5.64 11.71
CA THR A 93 -1.50 5.17 12.45
C THR A 93 -0.28 4.95 11.56
N VAL A 94 -0.47 4.62 10.27
CA VAL A 94 0.63 4.24 9.37
C VAL A 94 1.05 5.34 8.37
N LYS A 95 0.41 6.51 8.38
CA LYS A 95 0.71 7.61 7.43
C LYS A 95 2.19 8.02 7.43
N ILE A 96 2.77 8.18 8.62
CA ILE A 96 4.17 8.59 8.74
C ILE A 96 5.11 7.46 8.31
N ASN A 97 4.71 6.20 8.57
CA ASN A 97 5.46 5.06 8.09
C ASN A 97 5.50 5.02 6.57
N TRP A 98 4.36 5.21 5.89
CA TRP A 98 4.28 5.34 4.43
C TRP A 98 5.21 6.42 3.88
N GLN A 99 5.24 7.60 4.51
CA GLN A 99 6.13 8.68 4.11
C GLN A 99 7.61 8.28 4.24
N ARG A 100 7.97 7.64 5.36
CA ARG A 100 9.34 7.16 5.62
C ARG A 100 9.77 6.10 4.61
N GLU A 101 8.89 5.15 4.30
CA GLU A 101 9.16 4.06 3.36
C GLU A 101 9.39 4.61 1.93
N TRP A 102 8.58 5.57 1.46
CA TRP A 102 8.83 6.25 0.19
C TRP A 102 10.19 6.92 0.13
N HIS A 103 10.58 7.65 1.18
CA HIS A 103 11.87 8.34 1.24
C HIS A 103 13.05 7.36 1.39
N LYS A 104 12.82 6.20 1.98
CA LYS A 104 13.85 5.18 2.20
C LYS A 104 14.18 4.41 0.91
N PHE A 105 13.17 4.09 0.12
CA PHE A 105 13.30 3.17 -1.01
C PHE A 105 13.30 3.87 -2.38
N THR A 106 13.02 5.17 -2.43
CA THR A 106 12.98 5.92 -3.69
C THR A 106 13.56 7.32 -3.53
N ASP A 107 13.83 7.96 -4.68
CA ASP A 107 14.16 9.39 -4.75
C ASP A 107 12.91 10.30 -4.72
N LYS A 108 11.73 9.72 -4.71
CA LYS A 108 10.46 10.43 -4.77
C LYS A 108 10.05 10.96 -3.41
N LYS A 109 9.66 12.23 -3.39
CA LYS A 109 9.24 12.89 -2.15
C LYS A 109 7.76 12.65 -1.89
N ALA A 110 7.47 12.19 -0.68
CA ALA A 110 6.12 11.94 -0.19
C ALA A 110 5.73 12.94 0.89
N MET A 111 4.48 13.38 0.91
CA MET A 111 3.93 14.23 1.96
C MET A 111 2.60 13.72 2.49
N VAL A 112 2.42 13.87 3.79
CA VAL A 112 1.12 13.63 4.43
C VAL A 112 0.26 14.88 4.26
N LEU A 113 -0.94 14.70 3.69
CA LEU A 113 -1.90 15.77 3.57
C LEU A 113 -2.48 16.13 4.95
N THR A 114 -2.38 17.39 5.27
CA THR A 114 -2.95 18.02 6.47
C THR A 114 -3.98 19.07 6.06
N ASP A 115 -4.69 19.63 7.03
CA ASP A 115 -5.68 20.67 6.77
C ASP A 115 -5.09 21.93 6.12
N SER A 116 -3.83 22.23 6.44
CA SER A 116 -3.11 23.39 5.89
C SER A 116 -2.71 23.25 4.42
N VAL A 117 -2.50 22.01 3.94
CA VAL A 117 -2.01 21.77 2.58
C VAL A 117 -3.01 21.01 1.68
N ARG A 118 -4.20 20.72 2.18
CA ARG A 118 -5.22 19.92 1.46
C ARG A 118 -5.67 20.51 0.13
N THR A 119 -5.60 21.83 -0.03
CA THR A 119 -5.99 22.54 -1.27
C THR A 119 -4.80 22.90 -2.13
N SER A 120 -3.61 23.01 -1.54
CA SER A 120 -2.38 23.43 -2.22
C SER A 120 -1.52 22.24 -2.71
N TRP A 121 -1.88 21.00 -2.43
CA TRP A 121 -1.11 19.85 -2.87
C TRP A 121 -0.85 19.79 -4.40
N PRO A 122 -1.75 20.28 -5.28
CA PRO A 122 -1.46 20.29 -6.72
C PRO A 122 -0.25 21.17 -7.05
N PHE A 123 -0.04 22.29 -6.32
CA PHE A 123 1.13 23.13 -6.47
C PHE A 123 2.43 22.38 -6.14
N PHE A 124 2.44 21.59 -5.06
CA PHE A 124 3.61 20.79 -4.70
C PHE A 124 3.95 19.72 -5.76
N TRP A 125 2.94 19.20 -6.42
CA TRP A 125 3.14 18.30 -7.57
C TRP A 125 3.69 19.07 -8.80
N GLN A 126 3.04 20.14 -9.19
CA GLN A 126 3.40 20.93 -10.37
C GLN A 126 4.82 21.49 -10.30
N THR A 127 5.28 21.84 -9.10
CA THR A 127 6.64 22.33 -8.85
C THR A 127 7.67 21.22 -8.67
N GLY A 128 7.27 19.94 -8.74
CA GLY A 128 8.16 18.80 -8.52
C GLY A 128 8.60 18.62 -7.05
N MET A 129 8.01 19.35 -6.12
CA MET A 129 8.37 19.27 -4.70
C MET A 129 7.95 17.94 -4.07
N ASN A 130 6.77 17.41 -4.48
CA ASN A 130 6.26 16.15 -3.98
C ASN A 130 5.59 15.32 -5.10
N HIS A 131 5.77 14.02 -5.02
CA HIS A 131 5.29 13.05 -6.00
C HIS A 131 4.18 12.15 -5.44
N VAL A 132 4.16 11.99 -4.12
CA VAL A 132 3.26 11.09 -3.41
C VAL A 132 2.54 11.85 -2.31
N PHE A 133 1.23 11.66 -2.23
CA PHE A 133 0.35 12.33 -1.29
C PHE A 133 -0.37 11.30 -0.43
N ILE A 134 -0.23 11.38 0.88
CA ILE A 134 -0.71 10.38 1.83
C ILE A 134 -1.87 10.96 2.62
N VAL A 135 -2.98 10.24 2.68
CA VAL A 135 -4.20 10.67 3.35
C VAL A 135 -4.82 9.53 4.17
N LYS A 136 -5.48 9.87 5.28
CA LYS A 136 -6.28 8.90 6.02
C LYS A 136 -7.70 8.80 5.46
N TYR A 137 -8.34 7.63 5.62
CA TYR A 137 -9.70 7.39 5.17
C TYR A 137 -10.72 8.44 5.63
N GLU A 138 -10.63 8.86 6.88
CA GLU A 138 -11.57 9.81 7.48
C GLU A 138 -11.47 11.22 6.86
N SER A 139 -10.34 11.54 6.21
CA SER A 139 -10.12 12.85 5.59
C SER A 139 -10.58 12.92 4.13
N LEU A 140 -10.95 11.80 3.50
CA LEU A 140 -11.31 11.77 2.07
C LEU A 140 -12.44 12.73 1.73
N ARG A 141 -13.51 12.76 2.56
CA ARG A 141 -14.60 13.70 2.37
C ARG A 141 -14.11 15.15 2.39
N LYS A 142 -13.34 15.50 3.40
CA LYS A 142 -12.88 16.90 3.64
C LYS A 142 -11.93 17.39 2.55
N TYR A 143 -11.10 16.49 1.97
CA TYR A 143 -10.02 16.89 1.08
C TYR A 143 -10.38 16.76 -0.40
N PHE A 144 -11.27 15.84 -0.74
CA PHE A 144 -11.53 15.50 -2.13
C PHE A 144 -12.98 15.65 -2.58
N VAL A 145 -13.94 15.76 -1.63
CA VAL A 145 -15.36 15.93 -1.97
C VAL A 145 -15.72 17.41 -1.88
N ARG A 146 -16.22 17.95 -2.99
CA ARG A 146 -16.72 19.31 -3.07
C ARG A 146 -18.12 19.43 -2.47
N ARG A 147 -19.03 18.54 -2.88
CA ARG A 147 -20.43 18.55 -2.45
C ARG A 147 -21.04 17.14 -2.55
N ILE A 148 -22.05 16.89 -1.74
CA ILE A 148 -22.96 15.76 -1.87
C ILE A 148 -24.36 16.35 -2.11
N ASN A 149 -24.95 16.01 -3.26
CA ASN A 149 -26.19 16.66 -3.76
C ASN A 149 -27.47 16.21 -3.07
N LYS A 150 -27.42 15.21 -2.17
CA LYS A 150 -28.54 14.71 -1.37
C LYS A 150 -28.19 14.69 0.11
N SER A 151 -29.18 14.95 0.95
CA SER A 151 -29.04 14.90 2.41
C SER A 151 -29.18 13.50 3.00
N GLU A 152 -30.07 12.67 2.39
CA GLU A 152 -30.37 11.33 2.86
C GLU A 152 -30.09 10.28 1.76
N LYS A 153 -29.64 9.09 2.17
CA LYS A 153 -29.39 7.90 1.31
C LYS A 153 -28.74 8.22 -0.04
N TRP A 154 -27.65 8.96 -0.01
CA TRP A 154 -26.92 9.33 -1.21
C TRP A 154 -26.06 8.15 -1.76
N THR A 155 -25.85 8.18 -3.06
CA THR A 155 -25.03 7.23 -3.82
C THR A 155 -23.78 7.91 -4.34
N LEU A 156 -22.87 7.16 -4.98
CA LEU A 156 -21.68 7.74 -5.61
C LEU A 156 -22.04 8.78 -6.68
N LYS A 157 -23.15 8.63 -7.38
CA LYS A 157 -23.64 9.58 -8.41
C LYS A 157 -24.00 10.95 -7.84
N ASP A 158 -24.29 11.02 -6.56
CA ASP A 158 -24.65 12.26 -5.85
C ASP A 158 -23.41 13.00 -5.32
N VAL A 159 -22.21 12.42 -5.47
CA VAL A 159 -20.94 12.99 -4.96
C VAL A 159 -20.22 13.77 -6.05
N GLU A 160 -20.01 15.04 -5.80
CA GLU A 160 -19.16 15.90 -6.62
C GLU A 160 -17.76 15.98 -6.01
N PHE A 161 -16.78 15.49 -6.72
CA PHE A 161 -15.37 15.55 -6.30
C PHE A 161 -14.69 16.82 -6.80
N HIS A 162 -13.65 17.26 -6.11
CA HIS A 162 -12.75 18.30 -6.64
C HIS A 162 -12.05 17.78 -7.91
N ASN A 163 -11.97 18.63 -8.93
CA ASN A 163 -11.32 18.26 -10.20
C ASN A 163 -9.85 17.83 -10.04
N THR A 164 -9.21 18.27 -8.96
CA THR A 164 -7.82 17.93 -8.64
C THR A 164 -7.60 16.43 -8.49
N ILE A 165 -8.62 15.62 -8.12
CA ILE A 165 -8.46 14.16 -8.04
C ILE A 165 -8.06 13.55 -9.39
N LYS A 166 -8.40 14.20 -10.52
CA LYS A 166 -8.05 13.72 -11.86
C LYS A 166 -6.55 13.78 -12.13
N LEU A 167 -5.81 14.58 -11.39
CA LEU A 167 -4.34 14.65 -11.50
C LEU A 167 -3.65 13.36 -11.07
N PHE A 168 -4.20 12.65 -10.09
CA PHE A 168 -3.58 11.39 -9.66
C PHE A 168 -3.59 10.36 -10.78
N LYS A 169 -2.42 9.82 -11.10
CA LYS A 169 -2.26 8.69 -12.04
C LYS A 169 -2.44 7.36 -11.35
N SER A 170 -2.04 7.28 -10.09
CA SER A 170 -2.14 6.05 -9.31
C SER A 170 -2.75 6.27 -7.93
N VAL A 171 -3.37 5.21 -7.41
CA VAL A 171 -3.95 5.17 -6.07
C VAL A 171 -3.56 3.86 -5.40
N ILE A 172 -2.99 3.95 -4.21
CA ILE A 172 -2.74 2.82 -3.31
C ILE A 172 -3.74 2.91 -2.16
N ILE A 173 -4.45 1.84 -1.89
CA ILE A 173 -5.39 1.72 -0.77
C ILE A 173 -4.87 0.66 0.19
N ASP A 174 -4.35 1.11 1.31
CA ASP A 174 -3.78 0.25 2.34
C ASP A 174 -4.86 -0.18 3.33
N GLU A 175 -4.78 -1.43 3.80
CA GLU A 175 -5.82 -2.07 4.61
C GLU A 175 -7.19 -2.02 3.92
N SER A 176 -7.23 -2.43 2.66
CA SER A 176 -8.42 -2.32 1.79
C SER A 176 -9.64 -3.10 2.31
N HIS A 177 -9.47 -4.02 3.27
CA HIS A 177 -10.59 -4.64 3.97
C HIS A 177 -11.49 -3.62 4.71
N LYS A 178 -11.02 -2.39 4.97
CA LYS A 178 -11.84 -1.31 5.52
C LYS A 178 -12.91 -0.80 4.56
N VAL A 179 -12.75 -1.04 3.27
CA VAL A 179 -13.71 -0.65 2.23
C VAL A 179 -14.49 -1.83 1.66
N LYS A 180 -14.70 -2.87 2.46
CA LYS A 180 -15.41 -4.10 2.09
C LYS A 180 -16.91 -3.95 1.83
N SER A 181 -17.54 -2.84 2.23
CA SER A 181 -18.96 -2.60 2.05
C SER A 181 -19.21 -1.41 1.14
N THR A 182 -19.97 -1.62 0.05
CA THR A 182 -20.37 -0.56 -0.88
C THR A 182 -21.27 0.52 -0.26
N ALA A 183 -21.90 0.21 0.89
CA ALA A 183 -22.79 1.14 1.59
C ALA A 183 -22.02 2.25 2.35
N THR A 184 -20.76 2.00 2.73
CA THR A 184 -19.98 2.97 3.54
C THR A 184 -19.56 4.19 2.74
N GLN A 185 -19.47 5.33 3.41
CA GLN A 185 -18.98 6.57 2.78
C GLN A 185 -17.55 6.39 2.26
N GLN A 186 -16.70 5.73 3.04
CA GLN A 186 -15.29 5.52 2.67
C GLN A 186 -15.17 4.71 1.38
N SER A 187 -15.95 3.63 1.23
CA SER A 187 -15.96 2.82 0.00
C SER A 187 -16.43 3.63 -1.21
N LYS A 188 -17.50 4.43 -1.05
CA LYS A 188 -17.99 5.30 -2.11
C LYS A 188 -16.93 6.34 -2.53
N PHE A 189 -16.24 6.95 -1.57
CA PHE A 189 -15.19 7.91 -1.87
C PHE A 189 -13.97 7.24 -2.53
N CYS A 190 -13.52 6.11 -2.02
CA CYS A 190 -12.44 5.35 -2.66
C CYS A 190 -12.79 5.01 -4.11
N LYS A 191 -13.99 4.45 -4.36
CA LYS A 191 -14.44 4.12 -5.72
C LYS A 191 -14.49 5.36 -6.63
N GLY A 192 -14.96 6.51 -6.13
CA GLY A 192 -14.98 7.74 -6.93
C GLY A 192 -13.59 8.30 -7.22
N ILE A 193 -12.66 8.17 -6.29
CA ILE A 193 -11.28 8.62 -6.46
C ILE A 193 -10.51 7.71 -7.41
N THR A 194 -10.76 6.39 -7.38
CA THR A 194 -10.07 5.43 -8.25
C THR A 194 -10.65 5.37 -9.66
N ALA A 195 -11.87 5.84 -9.87
CA ALA A 195 -12.53 5.80 -11.17
C ALA A 195 -11.66 6.37 -12.30
N GLY A 196 -11.42 5.57 -13.35
CA GLY A 196 -10.62 5.94 -14.51
C GLY A 196 -9.12 6.09 -14.24
N LYS A 197 -8.60 5.55 -13.12
CA LYS A 197 -7.17 5.52 -12.84
C LYS A 197 -6.53 4.33 -13.53
N GLU A 198 -5.34 4.56 -14.06
CA GLU A 198 -4.55 3.53 -14.72
C GLU A 198 -3.97 2.52 -13.72
N TRP A 199 -3.52 3.02 -12.59
CA TRP A 199 -2.87 2.22 -11.56
C TRP A 199 -3.63 2.27 -10.24
N ILE A 200 -4.21 1.14 -9.85
CA ILE A 200 -4.93 0.98 -8.59
C ILE A 200 -4.35 -0.24 -7.88
N ILE A 201 -3.83 -0.05 -6.67
CA ILE A 201 -3.27 -1.12 -5.85
C ILE A 201 -4.04 -1.17 -4.54
N LEU A 202 -4.58 -2.34 -4.22
CA LEU A 202 -5.23 -2.63 -2.95
C LEU A 202 -4.32 -3.54 -2.13
N LEU A 203 -4.00 -3.10 -0.90
CA LEU A 203 -3.18 -3.85 0.03
C LEU A 203 -4.03 -4.30 1.21
N THR A 204 -3.99 -5.59 1.50
CA THR A 204 -4.65 -6.16 2.68
C THR A 204 -4.09 -7.53 2.99
N GLY A 205 -3.92 -7.83 4.27
CA GLY A 205 -3.62 -9.19 4.74
C GLY A 205 -4.85 -10.10 4.79
N THR A 206 -6.07 -9.53 4.68
CA THR A 206 -7.34 -10.25 4.80
C THR A 206 -8.35 -9.77 3.76
N PRO A 207 -8.21 -10.16 2.49
CA PRO A 207 -9.09 -9.69 1.40
C PRO A 207 -10.56 -10.07 1.62
N VAL A 208 -10.80 -11.22 2.23
CA VAL A 208 -12.14 -11.70 2.64
C VAL A 208 -12.16 -11.86 4.15
N VAL A 209 -12.87 -10.97 4.85
CA VAL A 209 -12.95 -11.01 6.32
C VAL A 209 -14.09 -11.91 6.79
N ASN A 210 -15.30 -11.74 6.24
CA ASN A 210 -16.49 -12.43 6.70
C ASN A 210 -17.27 -13.14 5.59
N LYS A 211 -17.33 -12.54 4.40
CA LYS A 211 -18.18 -13.02 3.28
C LYS A 211 -17.48 -12.80 1.95
N PRO A 212 -17.74 -13.65 0.94
CA PRO A 212 -17.23 -13.44 -0.43
C PRO A 212 -17.58 -12.05 -0.99
N ASN A 213 -18.71 -11.47 -0.58
CA ASN A 213 -19.11 -10.11 -0.98
C ASN A 213 -18.12 -9.01 -0.55
N ASP A 214 -17.27 -9.27 0.42
CA ASP A 214 -16.21 -8.33 0.84
C ASP A 214 -15.22 -8.07 -0.32
N LEU A 215 -15.00 -9.09 -1.15
CA LEU A 215 -14.13 -8.98 -2.34
C LEU A 215 -14.80 -8.18 -3.47
N ILE A 216 -16.11 -8.33 -3.65
CA ILE A 216 -16.86 -7.60 -4.69
C ILE A 216 -16.66 -6.10 -4.59
N CYS A 217 -16.69 -5.55 -3.37
CA CYS A 217 -16.47 -4.12 -3.17
C CYS A 217 -15.05 -3.70 -3.56
N GLN A 218 -14.06 -4.51 -3.24
CA GLN A 218 -12.66 -4.25 -3.60
C GLN A 218 -12.47 -4.30 -5.12
N LEU A 219 -13.02 -5.31 -5.80
CA LEU A 219 -13.02 -5.39 -7.26
C LEU A 219 -13.74 -4.21 -7.93
N ALA A 220 -14.86 -3.77 -7.34
CA ALA A 220 -15.57 -2.58 -7.82
C ALA A 220 -14.72 -1.29 -7.69
N ILE A 221 -13.88 -1.19 -6.66
CA ILE A 221 -12.95 -0.06 -6.48
C ILE A 221 -11.82 -0.13 -7.53
N MET A 222 -11.38 -1.32 -7.89
CA MET A 222 -10.38 -1.53 -8.95
C MET A 222 -10.94 -1.40 -10.37
N ASP A 223 -12.25 -1.20 -10.51
CA ASP A 223 -12.97 -1.19 -11.80
C ASP A 223 -12.89 -2.51 -12.58
N ARG A 224 -12.81 -3.63 -11.83
CA ARG A 224 -12.66 -5.01 -12.35
C ARG A 224 -13.90 -5.87 -12.14
N MET A 225 -15.09 -5.25 -12.08
CA MET A 225 -16.35 -6.00 -11.90
C MET A 225 -16.71 -6.89 -13.08
N ASN A 226 -16.16 -6.63 -14.25
CA ASN A 226 -16.39 -7.43 -15.44
C ASN A 226 -15.49 -8.68 -15.51
N ASP A 227 -14.55 -8.82 -14.58
CA ASP A 227 -13.63 -9.96 -14.50
C ASP A 227 -14.22 -11.10 -13.62
N LEU A 228 -15.45 -10.92 -13.10
CA LEU A 228 -16.26 -11.93 -12.40
C LEU A 228 -17.27 -12.57 -13.37
#